data_40e88ca2657626d0698f28d2f1a027e1
#
_entry.id   40e88ca2657626d0698f28d2f1a027e1
#
_cell.length_a   1.000
_cell.length_b   1.000
_cell.length_c   1.000
_cell.angle_alpha   90.00
_cell.angle_beta   90.00
_cell.angle_gamma   90.00
#
_symmetry.space_group_name_H-M   'P 1'
#
loop_
_entity.id
_entity.type
_entity.pdbx_description
1 polymer ?
#
loop_
_entity_poly.entity_id
_entity_poly.type
_entity_poly.pdbx_seq_one_letter_code
_entity_poly.pdbx_strand_id
1 'polypeptide(L)'
;MGPPEPVGSLPRLLLAHREDPAARNICRHLLRLYPFRPWGGAYRLGELLLLPVEENPLNLTSLPLPASEVLVLSRHASTSGLPTLSVHVPGKPEEGRLALAKPETVGTLLRALQLAKEEGDLPHRVCLEATHHGPVDLPVPVTFVEIGSDEGEWSREEAGEAVAKAVLSPMERGRRAVGVGGPHYAPRHTEAMLRTRCWVGHLLPKYVKLTGELIEEAVRKTQGGAELILSDEEGLNSSQRRTVEETSSRLGISKLTIKQALAQKL
;
A
#
# COMPACT_ATOMS: atom_id res chain seq x y z
N MET A 1 36.83 -9.16 -17.29
CA MET A 1 35.37 -9.23 -17.42
C MET A 1 34.92 -10.46 -16.63
N GLY A 2 34.24 -10.26 -15.51
CA GLY A 2 33.64 -11.36 -14.77
C GLY A 2 32.46 -11.97 -15.56
N PRO A 3 32.03 -13.20 -15.24
CA PRO A 3 30.89 -13.82 -15.92
C PRO A 3 29.67 -12.88 -15.76
N PRO A 4 28.77 -12.82 -16.77
CA PRO A 4 27.53 -12.06 -16.66
C PRO A 4 26.77 -12.60 -15.45
N GLU A 5 26.33 -11.70 -14.55
CA GLU A 5 25.41 -12.08 -13.48
C GLU A 5 24.17 -12.73 -14.11
N PRO A 6 23.60 -13.78 -13.49
CA PRO A 6 22.39 -14.39 -14.00
C PRO A 6 21.34 -13.29 -14.15
N VAL A 7 20.51 -13.41 -15.21
CA VAL A 7 19.38 -12.51 -15.48
C VAL A 7 18.47 -12.57 -14.24
N GLY A 8 18.80 -11.73 -13.24
CA GLY A 8 18.10 -11.68 -11.95
C GLY A 8 16.70 -11.14 -12.16
N SER A 9 15.80 -11.48 -11.24
CA SER A 9 14.49 -10.87 -11.14
C SER A 9 14.62 -9.34 -11.12
N LEU A 10 13.68 -8.63 -11.76
CA LEU A 10 13.67 -7.18 -11.73
C LEU A 10 13.59 -6.69 -10.27
N PRO A 11 14.34 -5.65 -9.91
CA PRO A 11 14.40 -5.16 -8.54
C PRO A 11 13.04 -4.58 -8.09
N ARG A 12 12.83 -4.51 -6.78
CA ARG A 12 11.83 -3.64 -6.15
C ARG A 12 12.40 -2.23 -6.08
N LEU A 13 11.62 -1.25 -6.50
CA LEU A 13 12.05 0.14 -6.53
C LEU A 13 11.43 0.91 -5.37
N LEU A 14 12.25 1.46 -4.48
CA LEU A 14 11.86 2.39 -3.44
C LEU A 14 12.03 3.80 -3.99
N LEU A 15 10.93 4.50 -4.27
CA LEU A 15 10.95 5.88 -4.77
C LEU A 15 10.81 6.86 -3.63
N ALA A 16 11.67 7.87 -3.60
CA ALA A 16 11.66 8.92 -2.60
C ALA A 16 11.79 10.29 -3.28
N HIS A 17 10.74 11.11 -3.23
CA HIS A 17 10.80 12.47 -3.73
C HIS A 17 11.73 13.32 -2.88
N ARG A 18 12.70 14.02 -3.50
CA ARG A 18 13.75 14.77 -2.79
C ARG A 18 13.21 15.92 -1.96
N GLU A 19 12.09 16.51 -2.38
CA GLU A 19 11.42 17.61 -1.68
C GLU A 19 10.47 17.12 -0.55
N ASP A 20 10.21 15.80 -0.46
CA ASP A 20 9.32 15.23 0.55
C ASP A 20 10.07 14.99 1.87
N PRO A 21 9.69 15.67 2.98
CA PRO A 21 10.39 15.54 4.26
C PRO A 21 10.29 14.13 4.86
N ALA A 22 9.13 13.45 4.73
CA ALA A 22 8.97 12.08 5.22
C ALA A 22 9.81 11.11 4.39
N ALA A 23 9.82 11.24 3.06
CA ALA A 23 10.67 10.43 2.20
C ALA A 23 12.15 10.58 2.56
N ARG A 24 12.62 11.81 2.78
CA ARG A 24 14.01 12.08 3.22
C ARG A 24 14.32 11.46 4.56
N ASN A 25 13.40 11.55 5.52
CA ASN A 25 13.52 10.94 6.83
C ASN A 25 13.69 9.43 6.71
N ILE A 26 12.79 8.75 6.00
CA ILE A 26 12.83 7.30 5.77
C ILE A 26 14.14 6.89 5.06
N CYS A 27 14.53 7.62 4.00
CA CYS A 27 15.79 7.34 3.27
C CYS A 27 17.02 7.41 4.16
N ARG A 28 17.10 8.42 5.03
CA ARG A 28 18.22 8.56 5.99
C ARG A 28 18.32 7.33 6.88
N HIS A 29 17.20 6.82 7.39
CA HIS A 29 17.17 5.62 8.22
C HIS A 29 17.50 4.36 7.43
N LEU A 30 17.00 4.19 6.21
CA LEU A 30 17.38 3.08 5.33
C LEU A 30 18.90 3.02 5.11
N LEU A 31 19.50 4.16 4.77
CA LEU A 31 20.95 4.23 4.50
C LEU A 31 21.81 4.09 5.78
N ARG A 32 21.28 4.47 6.94
CA ARG A 32 21.95 4.32 8.23
C ARG A 32 21.92 2.88 8.76
N LEU A 33 20.77 2.23 8.65
CA LEU A 33 20.53 0.93 9.28
C LEU A 33 20.94 -0.26 8.41
N TYR A 34 21.00 -0.07 7.10
CA TYR A 34 21.22 -1.17 6.16
C TYR A 34 22.37 -0.86 5.19
N PRO A 35 23.12 -1.88 4.74
CA PRO A 35 24.32 -1.70 3.92
C PRO A 35 24.00 -1.43 2.44
N PHE A 36 23.17 -0.44 2.18
CA PHE A 36 22.95 0.06 0.82
C PHE A 36 24.26 0.59 0.22
N ARG A 37 24.51 0.29 -1.05
CA ARG A 37 25.68 0.76 -1.78
C ARG A 37 25.29 1.68 -2.93
N PRO A 38 26.03 2.75 -3.20
CA PRO A 38 25.78 3.61 -4.37
C PRO A 38 25.73 2.80 -5.67
N TRP A 39 24.73 3.08 -6.51
CA TRP A 39 24.55 2.42 -7.79
C TRP A 39 23.84 3.35 -8.79
N GLY A 40 24.59 3.94 -9.74
CA GLY A 40 24.03 4.71 -10.86
C GLY A 40 23.04 5.83 -10.50
N GLY A 41 23.29 6.61 -9.45
CA GLY A 41 22.36 7.65 -8.96
C GLY A 41 21.29 7.14 -7.98
N ALA A 42 21.25 5.83 -7.76
CA ALA A 42 20.43 5.16 -6.73
C ALA A 42 21.34 4.52 -5.66
N TYR A 43 20.70 3.80 -4.73
CA TYR A 43 21.38 2.94 -3.76
C TYR A 43 20.81 1.52 -3.87
N ARG A 44 21.67 0.51 -3.87
CA ARG A 44 21.29 -0.91 -4.04
C ARG A 44 21.54 -1.71 -2.77
N LEU A 45 20.57 -2.56 -2.41
CA LEU A 45 20.68 -3.61 -1.39
C LEU A 45 20.03 -4.89 -1.93
N GLY A 46 20.84 -5.83 -2.42
CA GLY A 46 20.30 -7.03 -3.07
C GLY A 46 19.40 -6.68 -4.25
N GLU A 47 18.15 -7.08 -4.19
CA GLU A 47 17.12 -6.79 -5.21
C GLU A 47 16.35 -5.48 -4.94
N LEU A 48 16.74 -4.68 -3.95
CA LEU A 48 16.14 -3.38 -3.68
C LEU A 48 16.97 -2.26 -4.31
N LEU A 49 16.29 -1.31 -4.95
CA LEU A 49 16.86 -0.04 -5.41
C LEU A 49 16.14 1.11 -4.72
N LEU A 50 16.87 1.88 -3.93
CA LEU A 50 16.40 3.16 -3.38
C LEU A 50 16.78 4.27 -4.35
N LEU A 51 15.81 4.92 -4.96
CA LEU A 51 15.98 5.97 -5.96
C LEU A 51 15.37 7.28 -5.48
N PRO A 52 16.20 8.27 -5.10
CA PRO A 52 15.73 9.64 -4.90
C PRO A 52 15.37 10.26 -6.27
N VAL A 53 14.16 10.81 -6.39
CA VAL A 53 13.64 11.40 -7.64
C VAL A 53 13.29 12.87 -7.46
N GLU A 54 13.40 13.65 -8.56
CA GLU A 54 12.98 15.06 -8.58
C GLU A 54 11.50 15.20 -8.97
N GLU A 55 10.99 14.27 -9.80
CA GLU A 55 9.59 14.26 -10.17
C GLU A 55 8.73 13.72 -9.03
N ASN A 56 7.59 14.39 -8.77
CA ASN A 56 6.64 13.93 -7.77
C ASN A 56 6.05 12.56 -8.17
N PRO A 57 6.23 11.49 -7.37
CA PRO A 57 5.75 10.15 -7.70
C PRO A 57 4.27 10.03 -7.97
N LEU A 58 3.43 10.96 -7.49
CA LEU A 58 1.99 10.99 -7.79
C LEU A 58 1.68 11.20 -9.28
N ASN A 59 2.62 11.81 -10.02
CA ASN A 59 2.42 12.21 -11.41
C ASN A 59 3.15 11.31 -12.41
N LEU A 60 3.85 10.28 -11.94
CA LEU A 60 4.63 9.39 -12.82
C LEU A 60 3.73 8.70 -13.84
N THR A 61 4.15 8.75 -15.09
CA THR A 61 3.51 8.06 -16.23
C THR A 61 4.36 6.91 -16.76
N SER A 62 5.62 6.82 -16.34
CA SER A 62 6.55 5.75 -16.71
C SER A 62 7.50 5.43 -15.55
N LEU A 63 8.09 4.24 -15.58
CA LEU A 63 9.09 3.85 -14.59
C LEU A 63 10.41 4.56 -14.85
N PRO A 64 11.02 5.18 -13.83
CA PRO A 64 12.36 5.78 -13.98
C PRO A 64 13.47 4.72 -14.18
N LEU A 65 13.25 3.50 -13.70
CA LEU A 65 14.09 2.32 -13.88
C LEU A 65 13.24 1.07 -14.01
N PRO A 66 13.71 0.02 -14.74
CA PRO A 66 13.01 -1.27 -14.76
C PRO A 66 12.86 -1.84 -13.34
N ALA A 67 11.62 -2.23 -12.98
CA ALA A 67 11.30 -2.75 -11.66
C ALA A 67 10.21 -3.82 -11.72
N SER A 68 10.16 -4.68 -10.69
CA SER A 68 9.08 -5.66 -10.50
C SER A 68 7.88 -5.07 -9.73
N GLU A 69 8.13 -4.06 -8.90
CA GLU A 69 7.14 -3.27 -8.18
C GLU A 69 7.76 -1.94 -7.71
N VAL A 70 6.91 -0.99 -7.37
CA VAL A 70 7.29 0.32 -6.82
C VAL A 70 6.69 0.50 -5.43
N LEU A 71 7.53 0.83 -4.47
CA LEU A 71 7.13 1.38 -3.17
C LEU A 71 7.46 2.87 -3.16
N VAL A 72 6.47 3.71 -2.94
CA VAL A 72 6.66 5.15 -2.79
C VAL A 72 6.75 5.47 -1.30
N LEU A 73 7.88 6.03 -0.90
CA LEU A 73 8.10 6.56 0.45
C LEU A 73 7.60 8.01 0.45
N SER A 74 6.63 8.34 1.29
CA SER A 74 5.91 9.60 1.15
C SER A 74 5.41 10.16 2.48
N ARG A 75 5.05 11.44 2.45
CA ARG A 75 4.27 12.08 3.50
C ARG A 75 2.79 11.92 3.24
N HIS A 76 2.02 11.71 4.29
CA HIS A 76 0.58 11.92 4.31
C HIS A 76 0.28 13.28 4.94
N ALA A 77 -0.53 14.12 4.28
CA ALA A 77 -0.95 15.42 4.81
C ALA A 77 -2.43 15.37 5.19
N SER A 78 -2.75 15.68 6.45
CA SER A 78 -4.13 15.71 6.92
C SER A 78 -4.35 16.83 7.94
N THR A 79 -5.46 17.55 7.79
CA THR A 79 -5.88 18.58 8.75
C THR A 79 -6.28 18.03 10.12
N SER A 80 -6.41 16.70 10.25
CA SER A 80 -6.73 16.06 11.53
C SER A 80 -5.60 16.17 12.55
N GLY A 81 -4.35 16.37 12.11
CA GLY A 81 -3.17 16.39 12.97
C GLY A 81 -2.89 15.05 13.68
N LEU A 82 -3.59 13.97 13.32
CA LEU A 82 -3.39 12.66 13.96
C LEU A 82 -2.11 12.00 13.44
N PRO A 83 -1.17 11.60 14.32
CA PRO A 83 -0.01 10.82 13.90
C PRO A 83 -0.44 9.51 13.25
N THR A 84 0.02 9.25 12.02
CA THR A 84 -0.32 8.04 11.27
C THR A 84 0.90 7.42 10.59
N LEU A 85 0.92 6.09 10.52
CA LEU A 85 1.73 5.32 9.59
C LEU A 85 0.76 4.56 8.69
N SER A 86 0.75 4.87 7.41
CA SER A 86 -0.28 4.37 6.51
C SER A 86 0.28 3.66 5.29
N VAL A 87 -0.55 2.78 4.72
CA VAL A 87 -0.25 2.06 3.48
C VAL A 87 -1.47 2.11 2.58
N HIS A 88 -1.27 2.35 1.29
CA HIS A 88 -2.34 2.24 0.31
C HIS A 88 -1.83 1.95 -1.11
N VAL A 89 -2.75 1.52 -1.96
CA VAL A 89 -2.53 1.40 -3.41
C VAL A 89 -3.14 2.62 -4.09
N PRO A 90 -2.42 3.30 -4.99
CA PRO A 90 -2.96 4.47 -5.66
C PRO A 90 -4.04 4.11 -6.68
N GLY A 91 -4.92 5.08 -6.95
CA GLY A 91 -5.99 4.97 -7.91
C GLY A 91 -6.89 6.19 -7.90
N LYS A 92 -7.64 6.36 -8.98
CA LYS A 92 -8.66 7.39 -9.15
C LYS A 92 -10.01 6.70 -9.37
N PRO A 93 -10.61 6.16 -8.30
CA PRO A 93 -11.83 5.36 -8.41
C PRO A 93 -13.01 6.15 -9.00
N GLU A 94 -13.04 7.48 -8.83
CA GLU A 94 -14.04 8.36 -9.44
C GLU A 94 -13.94 8.38 -10.99
N GLU A 95 -12.73 8.15 -11.53
CA GLU A 95 -12.44 8.04 -12.96
C GLU A 95 -12.49 6.57 -13.45
N GLY A 96 -12.71 5.60 -12.54
CA GLY A 96 -12.62 4.16 -12.85
C GLY A 96 -11.20 3.69 -13.16
N ARG A 97 -10.16 4.44 -12.78
CA ARG A 97 -8.75 4.17 -13.08
C ARG A 97 -8.01 3.77 -11.82
N LEU A 98 -7.44 2.58 -11.82
CA LEU A 98 -6.72 2.02 -10.68
C LEU A 98 -5.31 1.57 -11.09
N ALA A 99 -4.33 1.72 -10.22
CA ALA A 99 -2.99 1.17 -10.41
C ALA A 99 -3.00 -0.36 -10.32
N LEU A 100 -1.91 -1.02 -10.66
CA LEU A 100 -1.72 -2.42 -10.28
C LEU A 100 -1.47 -2.52 -8.78
N ALA A 101 -2.19 -3.41 -8.11
CA ALA A 101 -2.07 -3.68 -6.68
C ALA A 101 -1.37 -5.01 -6.43
N LYS A 102 -0.53 -5.06 -5.40
CA LYS A 102 0.06 -6.30 -4.86
C LYS A 102 -0.32 -6.43 -3.38
N PRO A 103 -1.43 -7.12 -3.07
CA PRO A 103 -1.95 -7.21 -1.71
C PRO A 103 -0.94 -7.75 -0.70
N GLU A 104 -0.05 -8.64 -1.13
CA GLU A 104 1.04 -9.19 -0.30
C GLU A 104 1.97 -8.08 0.21
N THR A 105 2.29 -7.10 -0.62
CA THR A 105 3.10 -5.94 -0.23
C THR A 105 2.35 -5.07 0.77
N VAL A 106 1.08 -4.77 0.50
CA VAL A 106 0.23 -3.95 1.39
C VAL A 106 0.09 -4.62 2.77
N GLY A 107 -0.25 -5.92 2.80
CA GLY A 107 -0.44 -6.67 4.04
C GLY A 107 0.84 -6.80 4.85
N THR A 108 1.95 -7.11 4.17
CA THR A 108 3.28 -7.20 4.82
C THR A 108 3.67 -5.87 5.45
N LEU A 109 3.56 -4.77 4.70
CA LEU A 109 3.90 -3.43 5.20
C LEU A 109 3.02 -3.02 6.39
N LEU A 110 1.70 -3.23 6.29
CA LEU A 110 0.77 -2.85 7.35
C LEU A 110 1.11 -3.57 8.67
N ARG A 111 1.39 -4.88 8.62
CA ARG A 111 1.78 -5.66 9.79
C ARG A 111 3.14 -5.27 10.32
N ALA A 112 4.10 -5.05 9.44
CA ALA A 112 5.45 -4.63 9.82
C ALA A 112 5.46 -3.24 10.48
N LEU A 113 4.64 -2.30 9.98
CA LEU A 113 4.44 -1.00 10.61
C LEU A 113 3.81 -1.13 12.00
N GLN A 114 2.84 -2.03 12.17
CA GLN A 114 2.23 -2.28 13.46
C GLN A 114 3.25 -2.82 14.47
N LEU A 115 4.07 -3.77 14.06
CA LEU A 115 5.15 -4.31 14.90
C LEU A 115 6.20 -3.24 15.24
N ALA A 116 6.67 -2.50 14.24
CA ALA A 116 7.66 -1.43 14.47
C ALA A 116 7.12 -0.31 15.38
N LYS A 117 5.83 0.02 15.23
CA LYS A 117 5.14 0.96 16.12
C LYS A 117 5.11 0.45 17.57
N GLU A 118 4.78 -0.83 17.78
CA GLU A 118 4.73 -1.45 19.12
C GLU A 118 6.13 -1.54 19.75
N GLU A 119 7.15 -1.95 19.00
CA GLU A 119 8.53 -1.99 19.45
C GLU A 119 9.10 -0.62 19.81
N GLY A 120 8.71 0.43 19.08
CA GLY A 120 9.14 1.81 19.31
C GLY A 120 8.25 2.62 20.24
N ASP A 121 7.18 2.03 20.80
CA ASP A 121 6.15 2.73 21.59
C ASP A 121 5.67 4.03 20.94
N LEU A 122 5.42 3.99 19.62
CA LEU A 122 5.05 5.16 18.84
C LEU A 122 3.58 5.55 19.06
N PRO A 123 3.25 6.85 19.12
CA PRO A 123 1.88 7.33 19.26
C PRO A 123 1.04 7.14 17.99
N HIS A 124 1.67 6.77 16.90
CA HIS A 124 1.06 6.69 15.58
C HIS A 124 -0.03 5.63 15.50
N ARG A 125 -1.09 5.97 14.77
CA ARG A 125 -2.07 5.00 14.33
C ARG A 125 -1.59 4.35 13.02
N VAL A 126 -1.48 3.03 13.01
CA VAL A 126 -1.23 2.30 11.77
C VAL A 126 -2.55 2.07 11.05
N CYS A 127 -2.63 2.37 9.75
CA CYS A 127 -3.87 2.23 8.98
C CYS A 127 -3.66 1.90 7.51
N LEU A 128 -4.61 1.12 6.99
CA LEU A 128 -4.87 1.04 5.56
C LEU A 128 -5.67 2.29 5.15
N GLU A 129 -5.27 2.96 4.08
CA GLU A 129 -6.08 4.02 3.49
C GLU A 129 -6.85 3.53 2.27
N ALA A 130 -7.96 4.21 1.99
CA ALA A 130 -8.70 4.03 0.76
C ALA A 130 -7.82 4.30 -0.46
N THR A 131 -8.07 3.59 -1.56
CA THR A 131 -7.42 3.85 -2.84
C THR A 131 -7.73 5.27 -3.31
N HIS A 132 -6.70 6.09 -3.54
CA HIS A 132 -6.83 7.48 -3.96
C HIS A 132 -5.57 7.94 -4.72
N HIS A 133 -5.64 9.09 -5.38
CA HIS A 133 -4.63 9.75 -6.22
C HIS A 133 -3.85 8.83 -7.21
N GLY A 134 -2.90 9.41 -7.95
CA GLY A 134 -2.01 8.68 -8.87
C GLY A 134 -0.73 8.17 -8.18
N PRO A 135 0.14 7.52 -8.93
CA PRO A 135 0.06 7.20 -10.35
C PRO A 135 -0.87 5.99 -10.63
N VAL A 136 -1.47 5.91 -11.81
CA VAL A 136 -2.39 4.80 -12.17
C VAL A 136 -1.97 4.00 -13.41
N ASP A 137 -0.99 4.51 -14.17
CA ASP A 137 -0.64 3.97 -15.48
C ASP A 137 0.69 3.20 -15.51
N LEU A 138 1.34 3.04 -14.36
CA LEU A 138 2.59 2.28 -14.30
C LEU A 138 2.35 0.79 -14.56
N PRO A 139 3.25 0.11 -15.31
CA PRO A 139 3.07 -1.28 -15.72
C PRO A 139 3.36 -2.32 -14.62
N VAL A 140 3.63 -1.86 -13.40
CA VAL A 140 3.97 -2.70 -12.24
C VAL A 140 3.14 -2.28 -11.03
N PRO A 141 3.00 -3.15 -10.01
CA PRO A 141 2.32 -2.78 -8.77
C PRO A 141 2.95 -1.56 -8.10
N VAL A 142 2.09 -0.69 -7.56
CA VAL A 142 2.49 0.51 -6.81
C VAL A 142 1.85 0.47 -5.43
N THR A 143 2.65 0.72 -4.40
CA THR A 143 2.19 0.85 -3.02
C THR A 143 2.84 2.08 -2.39
N PHE A 144 2.06 2.90 -1.72
CA PHE A 144 2.54 4.00 -0.89
C PHE A 144 2.70 3.54 0.55
N VAL A 145 3.76 4.00 1.19
CA VAL A 145 3.97 3.90 2.63
C VAL A 145 4.29 5.30 3.15
N GLU A 146 3.52 5.77 4.12
CA GLU A 146 3.49 7.18 4.44
C GLU A 146 3.58 7.46 5.94
N ILE A 147 4.22 8.59 6.28
CA ILE A 147 4.20 9.18 7.63
C ILE A 147 3.26 10.38 7.58
N GLY A 148 2.30 10.44 8.48
CA GLY A 148 1.35 11.55 8.63
C GLY A 148 1.27 12.05 10.06
N SER A 149 0.76 13.25 10.26
CA SER A 149 -0.06 14.00 9.29
C SER A 149 0.47 15.41 8.97
N ASP A 150 1.54 15.84 9.62
CA ASP A 150 2.08 17.21 9.52
C ASP A 150 3.61 17.22 9.56
N GLU A 151 4.21 18.41 9.48
CA GLU A 151 5.65 18.57 9.41
C GLU A 151 6.39 18.01 10.62
N GLY A 152 5.78 18.08 11.82
CA GLY A 152 6.32 17.48 13.04
C GLY A 152 6.43 15.97 12.93
N GLU A 153 5.38 15.33 12.43
CA GLU A 153 5.35 13.88 12.26
C GLU A 153 6.23 13.42 11.09
N TRP A 154 6.25 14.15 9.95
CA TRP A 154 7.13 13.80 8.82
C TRP A 154 8.61 13.81 9.19
N SER A 155 9.00 14.66 10.14
CA SER A 155 10.38 14.83 10.61
C SER A 155 10.73 13.95 11.81
N ARG A 156 9.75 13.26 12.41
CA ARG A 156 9.96 12.42 13.59
C ARG A 156 10.89 11.24 13.28
N GLU A 157 12.04 11.20 13.92
CA GLU A 157 13.09 10.20 13.68
C GLU A 157 12.57 8.78 13.86
N GLU A 158 11.84 8.52 14.94
CA GLU A 158 11.33 7.19 15.27
C GLU A 158 10.32 6.68 14.24
N ALA A 159 9.50 7.58 13.68
CA ALA A 159 8.58 7.23 12.60
C ALA A 159 9.32 6.85 11.31
N GLY A 160 10.37 7.62 10.95
CA GLY A 160 11.26 7.31 9.84
C GLY A 160 11.95 5.95 9.99
N GLU A 161 12.44 5.66 11.20
CA GLU A 161 13.06 4.37 11.51
C GLU A 161 12.06 3.20 11.43
N ALA A 162 10.84 3.38 11.96
CA ALA A 162 9.78 2.37 11.90
C ALA A 162 9.42 2.01 10.45
N VAL A 163 9.23 3.02 9.58
CA VAL A 163 8.95 2.79 8.16
C VAL A 163 10.15 2.13 7.47
N ALA A 164 11.37 2.55 7.74
CA ALA A 164 12.59 1.94 7.17
C ALA A 164 12.69 0.44 7.52
N LYS A 165 12.38 0.05 8.76
CA LYS A 165 12.32 -1.35 9.18
C LYS A 165 11.20 -2.11 8.48
N ALA A 166 10.00 -1.52 8.37
CA ALA A 166 8.85 -2.15 7.74
C ALA A 166 9.07 -2.44 6.25
N VAL A 167 9.70 -1.51 5.52
CA VAL A 167 9.98 -1.66 4.07
C VAL A 167 10.88 -2.86 3.77
N LEU A 168 11.76 -3.25 4.69
CA LEU A 168 12.68 -4.38 4.53
C LEU A 168 12.16 -5.69 5.14
N SER A 169 10.94 -5.71 5.67
CA SER A 169 10.35 -6.93 6.22
C SER A 169 10.18 -8.01 5.16
N PRO A 170 10.42 -9.28 5.51
CA PRO A 170 10.19 -10.40 4.60
C PRO A 170 8.75 -10.44 4.11
N MET A 171 8.57 -10.67 2.81
CA MET A 171 7.24 -10.76 2.19
C MET A 171 6.45 -11.93 2.79
N GLU A 172 5.26 -11.62 3.29
CA GLU A 172 4.33 -12.63 3.79
C GLU A 172 3.29 -13.00 2.72
N ARG A 173 2.67 -14.15 2.85
CA ARG A 173 1.56 -14.60 2.00
C ARG A 173 0.24 -14.51 2.74
N GLY A 174 -0.82 -14.18 2.02
CA GLY A 174 -2.19 -14.13 2.51
C GLY A 174 -3.18 -14.21 1.37
N ARG A 175 -4.48 -14.26 1.66
CA ARG A 175 -5.55 -14.26 0.67
C ARG A 175 -5.70 -12.86 0.08
N ARG A 176 -5.60 -12.74 -1.23
CA ARG A 176 -5.72 -11.45 -1.93
C ARG A 176 -7.16 -10.99 -1.97
N ALA A 177 -7.40 -9.77 -1.48
CA ALA A 177 -8.72 -9.20 -1.37
C ALA A 177 -8.84 -7.82 -2.05
N VAL A 178 -10.04 -7.51 -2.51
CA VAL A 178 -10.49 -6.15 -2.76
C VAL A 178 -11.34 -5.72 -1.56
N GLY A 179 -10.99 -4.61 -0.93
CA GLY A 179 -11.75 -4.02 0.16
C GLY A 179 -12.87 -3.12 -0.36
N VAL A 180 -14.04 -3.16 0.25
CA VAL A 180 -15.17 -2.31 -0.12
C VAL A 180 -15.85 -1.74 1.13
N GLY A 181 -16.14 -0.44 1.10
CA GLY A 181 -16.79 0.26 2.20
C GLY A 181 -15.83 0.90 3.19
N GLY A 182 -16.37 1.53 4.21
CA GLY A 182 -15.60 2.24 5.21
C GLY A 182 -15.16 3.67 4.81
N PRO A 183 -14.59 4.42 5.75
CA PRO A 183 -14.04 5.75 5.52
C PRO A 183 -12.64 5.71 4.89
N HIS A 184 -12.02 6.87 4.71
CA HIS A 184 -10.66 7.01 4.15
C HIS A 184 -9.61 6.21 4.95
N TYR A 185 -9.51 6.45 6.25
CA TYR A 185 -8.70 5.63 7.15
C TYR A 185 -9.51 4.41 7.61
N ALA A 186 -9.54 3.37 6.86
CA ALA A 186 -10.41 2.22 7.01
C ALA A 186 -10.12 1.36 8.27
N PRO A 187 -10.57 1.74 9.47
CA PRO A 187 -10.17 1.09 10.72
C PRO A 187 -10.56 -0.38 10.77
N ARG A 188 -11.71 -0.73 10.21
CA ARG A 188 -12.20 -2.11 10.25
C ARG A 188 -11.45 -3.01 9.27
N HIS A 189 -11.12 -2.49 8.07
CA HIS A 189 -10.25 -3.22 7.13
C HIS A 189 -8.84 -3.37 7.71
N THR A 190 -8.31 -2.31 8.34
CA THR A 190 -7.03 -2.36 9.05
C THR A 190 -7.02 -3.46 10.11
N GLU A 191 -8.04 -3.48 10.99
CA GLU A 191 -8.18 -4.52 12.01
C GLU A 191 -8.25 -5.92 11.39
N ALA A 192 -9.06 -6.10 10.33
CA ALA A 192 -9.15 -7.39 9.66
C ALA A 192 -7.81 -7.85 9.10
N MET A 193 -7.05 -6.97 8.43
CA MET A 193 -5.74 -7.29 7.89
C MET A 193 -4.71 -7.61 8.97
N LEU A 194 -4.72 -6.91 10.09
CA LEU A 194 -3.80 -7.15 11.21
C LEU A 194 -4.11 -8.46 11.94
N ARG A 195 -5.38 -8.86 12.03
CA ARG A 195 -5.84 -10.03 12.80
C ARG A 195 -6.07 -11.29 11.97
N THR A 196 -6.07 -11.13 10.64
CA THR A 196 -6.25 -12.25 9.70
C THR A 196 -5.17 -12.19 8.61
N ARG A 197 -5.22 -13.11 7.64
CA ARG A 197 -4.40 -13.05 6.43
C ARG A 197 -5.20 -12.68 5.17
N CYS A 198 -6.28 -11.91 5.33
CA CYS A 198 -7.03 -11.33 4.22
C CYS A 198 -6.41 -9.98 3.86
N TRP A 199 -5.62 -9.93 2.79
CA TRP A 199 -4.84 -8.75 2.44
C TRP A 199 -5.47 -7.97 1.32
N VAL A 200 -5.89 -6.76 1.68
CA VAL A 200 -6.54 -5.82 0.77
C VAL A 200 -5.48 -5.10 -0.05
N GLY A 201 -5.61 -5.18 -1.38
CA GLY A 201 -4.89 -4.30 -2.31
C GLY A 201 -5.64 -2.98 -2.46
N HIS A 202 -6.61 -2.94 -3.38
CA HIS A 202 -7.50 -1.79 -3.50
C HIS A 202 -8.56 -1.77 -2.41
N LEU A 203 -8.80 -0.58 -1.85
CA LEU A 203 -9.92 -0.30 -0.96
C LEU A 203 -10.81 0.77 -1.60
N LEU A 204 -12.02 0.38 -1.97
CA LEU A 204 -13.05 1.24 -2.54
C LEU A 204 -13.93 1.79 -1.41
N PRO A 205 -13.78 3.07 -1.00
CA PRO A 205 -14.45 3.60 0.18
C PRO A 205 -15.93 3.90 -0.07
N LYS A 206 -16.71 4.04 1.01
CA LYS A 206 -18.17 4.25 0.96
C LYS A 206 -18.62 5.52 0.24
N TYR A 207 -17.75 6.53 0.13
CA TYR A 207 -18.06 7.82 -0.48
C TYR A 207 -17.83 7.87 -1.99
N VAL A 208 -17.21 6.82 -2.57
CA VAL A 208 -17.07 6.66 -4.01
C VAL A 208 -18.34 6.04 -4.59
N LYS A 209 -18.72 6.42 -5.81
CA LYS A 209 -19.80 5.75 -6.54
C LYS A 209 -19.38 4.32 -6.86
N LEU A 210 -19.85 3.38 -6.03
CA LEU A 210 -19.53 1.97 -6.18
C LEU A 210 -20.36 1.36 -7.31
N THR A 211 -19.70 0.93 -8.38
CA THR A 211 -20.32 0.21 -9.52
C THR A 211 -19.70 -1.17 -9.69
N GLY A 212 -20.39 -2.06 -10.39
CA GLY A 212 -19.86 -3.39 -10.72
C GLY A 212 -18.56 -3.31 -11.51
N GLU A 213 -18.48 -2.38 -12.47
CA GLU A 213 -17.30 -2.16 -13.30
C GLU A 213 -16.08 -1.71 -12.49
N LEU A 214 -16.30 -0.84 -11.48
CA LEU A 214 -15.20 -0.41 -10.61
C LEU A 214 -14.68 -1.55 -9.73
N ILE A 215 -15.56 -2.41 -9.22
CA ILE A 215 -15.17 -3.60 -8.45
C ILE A 215 -14.40 -4.58 -9.37
N GLU A 216 -14.89 -4.81 -10.58
CA GLU A 216 -14.20 -5.65 -11.57
C GLU A 216 -12.80 -5.11 -11.91
N GLU A 217 -12.70 -3.79 -12.09
CA GLU A 217 -11.40 -3.14 -12.33
C GLU A 217 -10.45 -3.37 -11.15
N ALA A 218 -10.91 -3.24 -9.92
CA ALA A 218 -10.10 -3.51 -8.73
C ALA A 218 -9.64 -4.98 -8.65
N VAL A 219 -10.53 -5.92 -9.00
CA VAL A 219 -10.19 -7.35 -9.10
C VAL A 219 -9.16 -7.60 -10.19
N ARG A 220 -9.36 -7.05 -11.38
CA ARG A 220 -8.47 -7.18 -12.53
C ARG A 220 -7.10 -6.57 -12.28
N LYS A 221 -7.04 -5.45 -11.56
CA LYS A 221 -5.82 -4.74 -11.19
C LYS A 221 -5.12 -5.33 -9.96
N THR A 222 -5.65 -6.38 -9.38
CA THR A 222 -4.97 -7.14 -8.32
C THR A 222 -4.03 -8.17 -8.93
N GLN A 223 -2.74 -8.05 -8.69
CA GLN A 223 -1.72 -9.00 -9.19
C GLN A 223 -2.01 -10.41 -8.67
N GLY A 224 -2.05 -11.39 -9.56
CA GLY A 224 -2.41 -12.77 -9.24
C GLY A 224 -3.92 -13.00 -9.06
N GLY A 225 -4.75 -11.98 -9.30
CA GLY A 225 -6.21 -12.02 -9.13
C GLY A 225 -6.66 -11.90 -7.66
N ALA A 226 -7.80 -11.27 -7.42
CA ALA A 226 -8.41 -11.25 -6.10
C ALA A 226 -9.15 -12.57 -5.82
N GLU A 227 -8.99 -13.11 -4.61
CA GLU A 227 -9.62 -14.36 -4.17
C GLU A 227 -10.94 -14.10 -3.41
N LEU A 228 -11.08 -12.86 -2.92
CA LEU A 228 -12.28 -12.45 -2.21
C LEU A 228 -12.53 -10.94 -2.27
N ILE A 229 -13.77 -10.54 -2.00
CA ILE A 229 -14.17 -9.17 -1.69
C ILE A 229 -14.40 -9.09 -0.18
N LEU A 230 -13.64 -8.24 0.51
CA LEU A 230 -13.77 -7.98 1.94
C LEU A 230 -14.63 -6.73 2.15
N SER A 231 -15.85 -6.91 2.66
CA SER A 231 -16.87 -5.87 2.75
C SER A 231 -17.04 -5.33 4.17
N ASP A 232 -16.91 -4.01 4.34
CA ASP A 232 -17.37 -3.29 5.53
C ASP A 232 -18.85 -2.90 5.36
N GLU A 233 -19.75 -3.83 5.69
CA GLU A 233 -21.19 -3.65 5.46
C GLU A 233 -21.82 -2.53 6.30
N GLU A 234 -21.25 -2.17 7.44
CA GLU A 234 -21.74 -1.04 8.24
C GLU A 234 -21.47 0.31 7.55
N GLY A 235 -20.47 0.34 6.69
CA GLY A 235 -20.14 1.50 5.86
C GLY A 235 -20.87 1.56 4.52
N LEU A 236 -21.76 0.59 4.17
CA LEU A 236 -22.44 0.52 2.88
C LEU A 236 -23.96 0.67 3.02
N ASN A 237 -24.59 1.40 2.08
CA ASN A 237 -26.04 1.42 1.94
C ASN A 237 -26.54 0.15 1.20
N SER A 238 -27.89 -0.04 1.17
CA SER A 238 -28.51 -1.23 0.59
C SER A 238 -28.19 -1.42 -0.90
N SER A 239 -28.12 -0.33 -1.67
CA SER A 239 -27.77 -0.39 -3.10
C SER A 239 -26.33 -0.84 -3.30
N GLN A 240 -25.39 -0.26 -2.54
CA GLN A 240 -23.99 -0.65 -2.58
C GLN A 240 -23.77 -2.11 -2.20
N ARG A 241 -24.46 -2.60 -1.14
CA ARG A 241 -24.39 -4.02 -0.74
C ARG A 241 -24.89 -4.95 -1.86
N ARG A 242 -25.98 -4.56 -2.54
CA ARG A 242 -26.50 -5.31 -3.69
C ARG A 242 -25.47 -5.33 -4.83
N THR A 243 -24.88 -4.20 -5.17
CA THR A 243 -23.82 -4.13 -6.21
C THR A 243 -22.66 -5.07 -5.88
N VAL A 244 -22.19 -5.09 -4.63
CA VAL A 244 -21.12 -6.01 -4.19
C VAL A 244 -21.54 -7.47 -4.35
N GLU A 245 -22.75 -7.84 -3.92
CA GLU A 245 -23.26 -9.20 -3.99
C GLU A 245 -23.42 -9.68 -5.44
N GLU A 246 -24.05 -8.88 -6.29
CA GLU A 246 -24.24 -9.20 -7.71
C GLU A 246 -22.91 -9.33 -8.44
N THR A 247 -21.97 -8.43 -8.15
CA THR A 247 -20.65 -8.46 -8.79
C THR A 247 -19.82 -9.65 -8.31
N SER A 248 -19.79 -9.95 -7.01
CA SER A 248 -19.07 -11.11 -6.48
C SER A 248 -19.59 -12.41 -7.07
N SER A 249 -20.93 -12.56 -7.18
CA SER A 249 -21.58 -13.72 -7.79
C SER A 249 -21.24 -13.86 -9.27
N ARG A 250 -21.27 -12.76 -10.02
CA ARG A 250 -20.94 -12.73 -11.46
C ARG A 250 -19.48 -13.06 -11.74
N LEU A 251 -18.56 -12.62 -10.87
CA LEU A 251 -17.13 -12.91 -10.98
C LEU A 251 -16.74 -14.29 -10.42
N GLY A 252 -17.65 -14.98 -9.71
CA GLY A 252 -17.33 -16.23 -9.03
C GLY A 252 -16.32 -16.08 -7.90
N ILE A 253 -16.23 -14.87 -7.28
CA ILE A 253 -15.31 -14.54 -6.21
C ILE A 253 -16.06 -14.54 -4.88
N SER A 254 -15.48 -15.15 -3.83
CA SER A 254 -16.08 -15.16 -2.50
C SER A 254 -16.23 -13.73 -1.96
N LYS A 255 -17.40 -13.44 -1.34
CA LYS A 255 -17.58 -12.24 -0.52
C LYS A 255 -17.57 -12.63 0.95
N LEU A 256 -16.84 -11.88 1.76
CA LEU A 256 -16.85 -11.97 3.21
C LEU A 256 -17.09 -10.57 3.80
N THR A 257 -17.89 -10.51 4.84
CA THR A 257 -17.92 -9.33 5.69
C THR A 257 -16.68 -9.32 6.59
N ILE A 258 -16.26 -8.15 7.03
CA ILE A 258 -15.17 -8.04 8.03
C ILE A 258 -15.47 -8.89 9.26
N LYS A 259 -16.72 -8.88 9.75
CA LYS A 259 -17.14 -9.70 10.89
C LYS A 259 -16.94 -11.20 10.64
N GLN A 260 -17.27 -11.69 9.44
CA GLN A 260 -17.07 -13.09 9.07
C GLN A 260 -15.56 -13.43 8.97
N ALA A 261 -14.76 -12.57 8.34
CA ALA A 261 -13.32 -12.78 8.23
C ALA A 261 -12.64 -12.88 9.62
N LEU A 262 -12.99 -11.98 10.53
CA LEU A 262 -12.49 -12.00 11.92
C LEU A 262 -12.93 -13.25 12.70
N ALA A 263 -14.17 -13.71 12.49
CA ALA A 263 -14.70 -14.91 13.17
C ALA A 263 -14.03 -16.21 12.67
N GLN A 264 -13.69 -16.27 11.38
CA GLN A 264 -13.04 -17.44 10.76
C GLN A 264 -11.53 -17.51 11.02
N LYS A 265 -10.91 -16.47 11.58
CA LYS A 265 -9.46 -16.36 11.82
C LYS A 265 -8.62 -16.71 10.57
N LEU A 266 -9.11 -16.27 9.40
CA LEU A 266 -8.53 -16.55 8.08
C LEU A 266 -7.09 -16.03 7.94
#